data_c8a25b2871c636706da6a7236a660a5d
#
_entry.id   c8a25b2871c636706da6a7236a660a5d
#
_cell.length_a   1.000
_cell.length_b   1.000
_cell.length_c   1.000
_cell.angle_alpha   90.00
_cell.angle_beta   90.00
_cell.angle_gamma   90.00
#
_symmetry.space_group_name_H-M   'P 1'
#
loop_
_entity.id
_entity.type
_entity.pdbx_description
1 polymer ?
#
loop_
_entity_poly.entity_id
_entity_poly.type
_entity_poly.pdbx_seq_one_letter_code
_entity_poly.pdbx_strand_id
1 'polypeptide(L)'
;DRITPVTKPGKVTDVCCEDFIQWVIEDNFIAGRPAWEKVGVTFTHDVTPYEIMKLSLLNASHTLLSYPAYMEGFRKVDAVMADERYRAMIKLFMNRDVTPYVPVPEGVDLEAYKDQLIERFSNKAISDQVSRLCGDGIAKFAVYVVPILKQMLQDGKDISIEAFLIAVYCKYLIGARTESGENIAISEPHITPADRKLISGGSPAEFLKISPFVSLGLDKYPV
;
A
#
# COMPACT_ATOMS: atom_id res chain seq x y z
N ASP A 1 19.98 9.80 8.85
CA ASP A 1 20.36 8.83 7.82
C ASP A 1 20.63 7.50 8.47
N ARG A 2 19.61 6.60 8.44
CA ARG A 2 19.67 5.28 9.10
C ARG A 2 19.90 4.15 8.10
N ILE A 3 20.77 4.37 7.12
CA ILE A 3 21.21 3.31 6.21
C ILE A 3 22.61 2.92 6.58
N THR A 4 22.78 1.67 6.97
CA THR A 4 24.09 1.09 7.21
C THR A 4 24.51 0.30 5.98
N PRO A 5 25.57 0.70 5.26
CA PRO A 5 26.10 -0.11 4.18
C PRO A 5 26.69 -1.41 4.74
N VAL A 6 26.29 -2.53 4.17
CA VAL A 6 26.89 -3.83 4.50
C VAL A 6 28.07 -4.06 3.56
N THR A 7 29.29 -3.81 4.03
CA THR A 7 30.51 -4.08 3.27
C THR A 7 31.10 -5.43 3.66
N LYS A 8 31.38 -6.28 2.67
CA LYS A 8 32.27 -7.45 2.83
C LYS A 8 33.61 -7.17 2.18
N PRO A 9 34.75 -7.61 2.76
CA PRO A 9 36.07 -7.49 2.11
C PRO A 9 36.08 -8.29 0.79
N GLY A 10 36.57 -7.67 -0.29
CA GLY A 10 36.63 -8.29 -1.61
C GLY A 10 35.56 -7.77 -2.56
N LYS A 11 35.47 -8.17 -3.78
CA LYS A 11 34.55 -7.68 -4.82
C LYS A 11 33.10 -7.67 -4.32
N VAL A 12 32.59 -6.52 -3.85
CA VAL A 12 31.26 -6.43 -3.26
C VAL A 12 30.51 -5.24 -3.81
N THR A 13 29.29 -5.52 -4.21
CA THR A 13 28.28 -4.48 -4.39
C THR A 13 27.74 -4.14 -3.01
N ASP A 14 27.90 -2.89 -2.58
CA ASP A 14 27.30 -2.40 -1.35
C ASP A 14 25.77 -2.49 -1.48
N VAL A 15 25.14 -3.12 -0.50
CA VAL A 15 23.68 -3.16 -0.41
C VAL A 15 23.24 -2.21 0.70
N CYS A 16 22.50 -1.16 0.32
CA CYS A 16 21.89 -0.26 1.27
C CYS A 16 20.56 -0.86 1.74
N CYS A 17 20.36 -0.87 3.06
CA CYS A 17 19.10 -1.30 3.67
C CYS A 17 18.72 -0.35 4.81
N GLU A 18 17.45 -0.38 5.20
CA GLU A 18 16.98 0.26 6.43
C GLU A 18 17.55 -0.48 7.64
N ASP A 19 17.73 0.20 8.77
CA ASP A 19 18.06 -0.41 10.08
C ASP A 19 16.81 -1.01 10.75
N PHE A 20 15.73 -1.14 10.01
CA PHE A 20 14.46 -1.70 10.43
C PHE A 20 14.46 -3.22 10.25
N ILE A 21 14.11 -3.95 11.32
CA ILE A 21 13.93 -5.39 11.30
C ILE A 21 12.50 -5.71 11.72
N GLN A 22 11.76 -6.38 10.84
CA GLN A 22 10.51 -7.06 11.16
C GLN A 22 10.48 -8.38 10.38
N TRP A 23 10.92 -9.44 11.02
CA TRP A 23 10.85 -10.79 10.48
C TRP A 23 10.02 -11.65 11.42
N VAL A 24 8.81 -11.97 11.00
CA VAL A 24 7.86 -12.78 11.76
C VAL A 24 7.79 -14.16 11.12
N ILE A 25 7.92 -15.18 11.93
CA ILE A 25 7.91 -16.60 11.50
C ILE A 25 6.94 -17.38 12.37
N GLU A 26 6.16 -18.26 11.74
CA GLU A 26 5.35 -19.25 12.47
C GLU A 26 6.24 -20.24 13.20
N ASP A 27 6.05 -20.38 14.52
CA ASP A 27 6.84 -21.31 15.34
C ASP A 27 6.29 -22.73 15.23
N ASN A 28 6.46 -23.33 14.05
CA ASN A 28 6.01 -24.68 13.72
C ASN A 28 7.14 -25.48 13.04
N PHE A 29 8.21 -25.75 13.80
CA PHE A 29 9.41 -26.44 13.30
C PHE A 29 9.42 -27.90 13.70
N ILE A 30 9.54 -28.80 12.73
CA ILE A 30 9.55 -30.27 12.94
C ILE A 30 10.84 -30.73 13.66
N ALA A 31 11.98 -30.13 13.35
CA ALA A 31 13.31 -30.56 13.79
C ALA A 31 14.02 -29.56 14.71
N GLY A 32 13.25 -28.66 15.38
CA GLY A 32 13.81 -27.56 16.12
C GLY A 32 14.29 -26.43 15.19
N ARG A 33 14.70 -25.30 15.78
CA ARG A 33 15.12 -24.10 15.06
C ARG A 33 16.31 -23.41 15.72
N PRO A 34 17.05 -22.58 14.96
CA PRO A 34 18.04 -21.69 15.55
C PRO A 34 17.39 -20.64 16.48
N ALA A 35 18.15 -20.11 17.41
CA ALA A 35 17.71 -19.08 18.36
C ALA A 35 17.70 -17.67 17.69
N TRP A 36 16.93 -17.50 16.63
CA TRP A 36 16.85 -16.25 15.85
C TRP A 36 16.14 -15.11 16.60
N GLU A 37 15.37 -15.41 17.63
CA GLU A 37 14.83 -14.42 18.55
C GLU A 37 15.93 -13.55 19.19
N LYS A 38 17.15 -14.08 19.33
CA LYS A 38 18.31 -13.33 19.84
C LYS A 38 18.84 -12.25 18.92
N VAL A 39 18.42 -12.27 17.65
CA VAL A 39 18.79 -11.29 16.62
C VAL A 39 17.58 -10.55 16.06
N GLY A 40 16.45 -10.57 16.77
CA GLY A 40 15.28 -9.74 16.48
C GLY A 40 14.18 -10.40 15.65
N VAL A 41 14.24 -11.73 15.42
CA VAL A 41 13.14 -12.45 14.80
C VAL A 41 12.01 -12.63 15.81
N THR A 42 10.77 -12.36 15.37
CA THR A 42 9.56 -12.63 16.14
C THR A 42 9.01 -14.00 15.76
N PHE A 43 8.84 -14.89 16.72
CA PHE A 43 8.13 -16.14 16.55
C PHE A 43 6.71 -16.04 17.09
N THR A 44 5.75 -16.58 16.35
CA THR A 44 4.33 -16.58 16.73
C THR A 44 3.67 -17.87 16.27
N HIS A 45 2.54 -18.23 16.88
CA HIS A 45 1.71 -19.37 16.40
C HIS A 45 0.82 -18.97 15.24
N ASP A 46 0.54 -17.67 15.04
CA ASP A 46 -0.25 -17.14 13.93
C ASP A 46 0.38 -15.87 13.39
N VAL A 47 0.81 -15.91 12.14
CA VAL A 47 1.40 -14.75 11.44
C VAL A 47 0.35 -13.82 10.84
N THR A 48 -0.91 -14.29 10.73
CA THR A 48 -1.99 -13.58 10.04
C THR A 48 -2.23 -12.14 10.55
N PRO A 49 -2.26 -11.87 11.88
CA PRO A 49 -2.43 -10.50 12.36
C PRO A 49 -1.31 -9.54 11.90
N TYR A 50 -0.07 -10.03 11.86
CA TYR A 50 1.07 -9.24 11.38
C TYR A 50 0.98 -8.95 9.88
N GLU A 51 0.56 -9.96 9.10
CA GLU A 51 0.35 -9.82 7.66
C GLU A 51 -0.75 -8.80 7.36
N ILE A 52 -1.92 -8.93 7.99
CA ILE A 52 -3.05 -8.01 7.81
C ILE A 52 -2.63 -6.59 8.20
N MET A 53 -1.98 -6.41 9.34
CA MET A 53 -1.50 -5.10 9.81
C MET A 53 -0.57 -4.46 8.77
N LYS A 54 0.42 -5.21 8.28
CA LYS A 54 1.37 -4.71 7.27
C LYS A 54 0.70 -4.40 5.93
N LEU A 55 -0.20 -5.26 5.45
CA LEU A 55 -0.88 -5.07 4.17
C LEU A 55 -1.83 -3.86 4.21
N SER A 56 -2.57 -3.71 5.31
CA SER A 56 -3.56 -2.64 5.45
C SER A 56 -2.94 -1.28 5.78
N LEU A 57 -1.87 -1.21 6.55
CA LEU A 57 -1.23 0.06 6.91
C LEU A 57 -0.13 0.45 5.92
N LEU A 58 0.85 -0.41 5.66
CA LEU A 58 1.96 -0.05 4.78
C LEU A 58 1.57 -0.11 3.31
N ASN A 59 1.06 -1.26 2.85
CA ASN A 59 0.83 -1.47 1.41
C ASN A 59 -0.36 -0.66 0.89
N ALA A 60 -1.46 -0.57 1.66
CA ALA A 60 -2.60 0.25 1.26
C ALA A 60 -2.25 1.75 1.25
N SER A 61 -1.46 2.24 2.21
CA SER A 61 -0.97 3.63 2.18
C SER A 61 -0.09 3.93 0.99
N HIS A 62 0.79 3.01 0.59
CA HIS A 62 1.55 3.12 -0.66
C HIS A 62 0.63 3.18 -1.88
N THR A 63 -0.42 2.37 -1.91
CA THR A 63 -1.42 2.41 -2.98
C THR A 63 -2.15 3.75 -3.01
N LEU A 64 -2.57 4.26 -1.84
CA LEU A 64 -3.27 5.54 -1.72
C LEU A 64 -2.41 6.72 -2.19
N LEU A 65 -1.14 6.77 -1.82
CA LEU A 65 -0.28 7.90 -2.19
C LEU A 65 0.17 7.86 -3.66
N SER A 66 0.31 6.65 -4.25
CA SER A 66 1.06 6.50 -5.50
C SER A 66 0.34 7.08 -6.71
N TYR A 67 -0.93 6.76 -6.94
CA TYR A 67 -1.65 7.20 -8.13
C TYR A 67 -1.83 8.72 -8.21
N PRO A 68 -2.35 9.41 -7.17
CA PRO A 68 -2.48 10.86 -7.23
C PRO A 68 -1.12 11.54 -7.35
N ALA A 69 -0.12 11.10 -6.58
CA ALA A 69 1.21 11.68 -6.64
C ALA A 69 1.88 11.52 -8.02
N TYR A 70 1.72 10.34 -8.66
CA TYR A 70 2.28 10.13 -10.00
C TYR A 70 1.64 11.04 -11.03
N MET A 71 0.34 11.26 -10.92
CA MET A 71 -0.40 12.16 -11.82
C MET A 71 -0.07 13.64 -11.58
N GLU A 72 0.20 14.04 -10.34
CA GLU A 72 0.70 15.38 -10.00
C GLU A 72 2.18 15.58 -10.40
N GLY A 73 2.86 14.55 -10.90
CA GLY A 73 4.24 14.66 -11.37
C GLY A 73 5.30 14.27 -10.36
N PHE A 74 4.94 13.81 -9.18
CA PHE A 74 5.91 13.26 -8.24
C PHE A 74 6.52 11.95 -8.77
N ARG A 75 7.80 11.74 -8.48
CA ARG A 75 8.53 10.53 -8.92
C ARG A 75 9.11 9.73 -7.75
N LYS A 76 9.23 10.34 -6.58
CA LYS A 76 9.84 9.78 -5.37
C LYS A 76 8.90 9.89 -4.18
N VAL A 77 8.82 8.80 -3.39
CA VAL A 77 7.92 8.70 -2.23
C VAL A 77 8.28 9.72 -1.15
N ASP A 78 9.57 9.91 -0.88
CA ASP A 78 10.04 10.91 0.08
C ASP A 78 9.65 12.35 -0.31
N ALA A 79 9.63 12.64 -1.62
CA ALA A 79 9.16 13.93 -2.12
C ALA A 79 7.63 14.09 -1.93
N VAL A 80 6.85 13.02 -2.13
CA VAL A 80 5.41 13.01 -1.84
C VAL A 80 5.16 13.27 -0.35
N MET A 81 5.90 12.60 0.52
CA MET A 81 5.75 12.74 1.97
C MET A 81 6.28 14.07 2.54
N ALA A 82 7.04 14.83 1.76
CA ALA A 82 7.38 16.22 2.09
C ALA A 82 6.20 17.18 1.90
N ASP A 83 5.20 16.82 1.09
CA ASP A 83 3.96 17.58 0.93
C ASP A 83 3.00 17.27 2.08
N GLU A 84 2.61 18.29 2.83
CA GLU A 84 1.73 18.17 4.01
C GLU A 84 0.34 17.62 3.67
N ARG A 85 -0.17 17.84 2.44
CA ARG A 85 -1.48 17.30 2.00
C ARG A 85 -1.45 15.78 2.00
N TYR A 86 -0.41 15.18 1.40
CA TYR A 86 -0.23 13.74 1.36
C TYR A 86 0.02 13.16 2.74
N ARG A 87 0.87 13.80 3.53
CA ARG A 87 1.15 13.37 4.89
C ARG A 87 -0.11 13.35 5.75
N ALA A 88 -0.92 14.40 5.69
CA ALA A 88 -2.19 14.48 6.41
C ALA A 88 -3.18 13.43 5.94
N MET A 89 -3.31 13.22 4.61
CA MET A 89 -4.18 12.20 4.03
C MET A 89 -3.80 10.79 4.50
N ILE A 90 -2.51 10.46 4.45
CA ILE A 90 -2.02 9.13 4.88
C ILE A 90 -2.27 8.91 6.39
N LYS A 91 -2.00 9.93 7.22
CA LYS A 91 -2.28 9.83 8.66
C LYS A 91 -3.78 9.67 8.93
N LEU A 92 -4.63 10.41 8.23
CA LEU A 92 -6.08 10.30 8.36
C LEU A 92 -6.56 8.91 7.95
N PHE A 93 -6.13 8.40 6.81
CA PHE A 93 -6.42 7.06 6.32
C PHE A 93 -6.02 5.97 7.34
N MET A 94 -4.77 5.98 7.80
CA MET A 94 -4.29 5.00 8.78
C MET A 94 -5.12 5.04 10.08
N ASN A 95 -5.46 6.23 10.58
CA ASN A 95 -6.10 6.39 11.89
C ASN A 95 -7.62 6.20 11.84
N ARG A 96 -8.30 6.81 10.86
CA ARG A 96 -9.75 6.81 10.78
C ARG A 96 -10.29 5.55 10.09
N ASP A 97 -9.66 5.16 8.97
CA ASP A 97 -10.22 4.17 8.07
C ASP A 97 -9.66 2.77 8.31
N VAL A 98 -8.35 2.65 8.59
CA VAL A 98 -7.68 1.35 8.71
C VAL A 98 -7.62 0.84 10.15
N THR A 99 -7.19 1.68 11.10
CA THR A 99 -6.97 1.26 12.51
C THR A 99 -8.17 0.53 13.15
N PRO A 100 -9.44 0.93 12.93
CA PRO A 100 -10.58 0.24 13.53
C PRO A 100 -10.75 -1.22 13.07
N TYR A 101 -10.14 -1.62 11.96
CA TYR A 101 -10.34 -2.92 11.32
C TYR A 101 -9.09 -3.81 11.31
N VAL A 102 -7.97 -3.31 11.79
CA VAL A 102 -6.71 -4.06 11.79
C VAL A 102 -6.56 -4.84 13.09
N PRO A 103 -6.36 -6.16 13.04
CA PRO A 103 -5.97 -6.92 14.21
C PRO A 103 -4.57 -6.47 14.67
N VAL A 104 -4.45 -6.13 15.95
CA VAL A 104 -3.16 -5.74 16.53
C VAL A 104 -2.54 -6.97 17.18
N PRO A 105 -1.36 -7.43 16.72
CA PRO A 105 -0.67 -8.54 17.35
C PRO A 105 -0.28 -8.22 18.79
N GLU A 106 -0.23 -9.24 19.65
CA GLU A 106 0.17 -9.06 21.04
C GLU A 106 1.57 -8.42 21.15
N GLY A 107 1.70 -7.43 22.01
CA GLY A 107 2.95 -6.71 22.25
C GLY A 107 3.32 -5.68 21.18
N VAL A 108 2.50 -5.48 20.16
CA VAL A 108 2.73 -4.45 19.12
C VAL A 108 2.08 -3.14 19.56
N ASP A 109 2.87 -2.06 19.59
CA ASP A 109 2.38 -0.69 19.69
C ASP A 109 2.01 -0.19 18.29
N LEU A 110 0.69 -0.13 18.00
CA LEU A 110 0.18 0.25 16.69
C LEU A 110 0.46 1.72 16.35
N GLU A 111 0.44 2.61 17.34
CA GLU A 111 0.74 4.03 17.12
C GLU A 111 2.22 4.21 16.75
N ALA A 112 3.12 3.59 17.51
CA ALA A 112 4.54 3.59 17.19
C ALA A 112 4.81 2.98 15.80
N TYR A 113 4.09 1.92 15.42
CA TYR A 113 4.19 1.31 14.10
C TYR A 113 3.78 2.27 12.98
N LYS A 114 2.66 2.99 13.14
CA LYS A 114 2.20 3.99 12.16
C LYS A 114 3.18 5.15 12.01
N ASP A 115 3.69 5.68 13.12
CA ASP A 115 4.68 6.74 13.11
C ASP A 115 5.97 6.29 12.41
N GLN A 116 6.41 5.06 12.64
CA GLN A 116 7.55 4.47 11.94
C GLN A 116 7.30 4.35 10.43
N LEU A 117 6.07 4.00 9.99
CA LEU A 117 5.74 3.98 8.56
C LEU A 117 5.86 5.37 7.93
N ILE A 118 5.38 6.42 8.60
CA ILE A 118 5.52 7.80 8.13
C ILE A 118 7.01 8.20 8.02
N GLU A 119 7.82 7.84 9.02
CA GLU A 119 9.28 8.08 8.99
C GLU A 119 9.94 7.36 7.80
N ARG A 120 9.62 6.08 7.60
CA ARG A 120 10.17 5.25 6.52
C ARG A 120 9.78 5.77 5.13
N PHE A 121 8.53 6.17 4.92
CA PHE A 121 8.07 6.75 3.66
C PHE A 121 8.77 8.09 3.37
N SER A 122 9.13 8.83 4.41
CA SER A 122 9.85 10.10 4.31
C SER A 122 11.36 9.96 4.16
N ASN A 123 11.90 8.73 4.19
CA ASN A 123 13.34 8.47 4.18
C ASN A 123 13.94 8.70 2.77
N LYS A 124 14.66 9.81 2.61
CA LYS A 124 15.34 10.20 1.36
C LYS A 124 16.42 9.21 0.90
N ALA A 125 16.97 8.42 1.80
CA ALA A 125 18.01 7.48 1.47
C ALA A 125 17.44 6.22 0.77
N ILE A 126 16.18 5.84 1.05
CA ILE A 126 15.45 4.78 0.32
C ILE A 126 14.91 5.34 -0.99
N SER A 127 14.26 6.50 -0.94
CA SER A 127 13.78 7.25 -2.11
C SER A 127 13.08 6.37 -3.16
N ASP A 128 12.09 5.57 -2.71
CA ASP A 128 11.38 4.62 -3.56
C ASP A 128 10.65 5.32 -4.72
N GLN A 129 10.47 4.62 -5.81
CA GLN A 129 9.85 5.18 -7.01
C GLN A 129 8.33 5.06 -6.97
N VAL A 130 7.62 6.18 -7.14
CA VAL A 130 6.16 6.24 -7.20
C VAL A 130 5.62 5.34 -8.34
N SER A 131 6.28 5.34 -9.51
CA SER A 131 5.89 4.49 -10.65
C SER A 131 5.89 3.00 -10.33
N ARG A 132 6.83 2.52 -9.51
CA ARG A 132 6.88 1.13 -9.04
C ARG A 132 5.66 0.80 -8.18
N LEU A 133 5.21 1.74 -7.37
CA LEU A 133 4.04 1.57 -6.52
C LEU A 133 2.73 1.57 -7.31
N CYS A 134 2.65 2.27 -8.44
CA CYS A 134 1.49 2.28 -9.33
C CYS A 134 1.29 0.97 -10.11
N GLY A 135 2.29 0.11 -10.22
CA GLY A 135 2.17 -1.16 -10.96
C GLY A 135 1.28 -2.17 -10.23
N ASP A 136 0.57 -2.99 -11.00
CA ASP A 136 -0.23 -4.13 -10.50
C ASP A 136 -1.37 -3.74 -9.54
N GLY A 137 -2.09 -2.68 -9.86
CA GLY A 137 -3.17 -2.15 -9.05
C GLY A 137 -4.33 -3.13 -8.90
N ILE A 138 -4.70 -3.87 -9.94
CA ILE A 138 -5.77 -4.88 -9.91
C ILE A 138 -5.57 -5.85 -8.73
N ALA A 139 -4.39 -6.44 -8.61
CA ALA A 139 -4.09 -7.35 -7.50
C ALA A 139 -3.95 -6.61 -6.15
N LYS A 140 -3.31 -5.45 -6.14
CA LYS A 140 -3.10 -4.65 -4.93
C LYS A 140 -4.41 -4.17 -4.31
N PHE A 141 -5.34 -3.64 -5.10
CA PHE A 141 -6.64 -3.22 -4.56
C PHE A 141 -7.39 -4.39 -3.93
N ALA A 142 -7.41 -5.55 -4.59
CA ALA A 142 -8.09 -6.73 -4.09
C ALA A 142 -7.58 -7.18 -2.71
N VAL A 143 -6.29 -7.03 -2.45
CA VAL A 143 -5.63 -7.54 -1.24
C VAL A 143 -5.48 -6.46 -0.17
N TYR A 144 -5.18 -5.20 -0.54
CA TYR A 144 -4.78 -4.18 0.43
C TYR A 144 -5.93 -3.23 0.81
N VAL A 145 -6.82 -2.91 -0.14
CA VAL A 145 -7.84 -1.87 0.04
C VAL A 145 -9.24 -2.48 0.22
N VAL A 146 -9.62 -3.40 -0.64
CA VAL A 146 -10.97 -3.99 -0.67
C VAL A 146 -11.41 -4.63 0.65
N PRO A 147 -10.56 -5.37 1.40
CA PRO A 147 -11.00 -5.99 2.65
C PRO A 147 -11.47 -4.98 3.69
N ILE A 148 -10.73 -3.89 3.87
CA ILE A 148 -11.09 -2.81 4.81
C ILE A 148 -12.30 -2.03 4.29
N LEU A 149 -12.29 -1.62 3.02
CA LEU A 149 -13.39 -0.89 2.41
C LEU A 149 -14.72 -1.66 2.53
N LYS A 150 -14.70 -2.99 2.38
CA LYS A 150 -15.88 -3.83 2.56
C LYS A 150 -16.45 -3.72 3.97
N GLN A 151 -15.60 -3.73 4.98
CA GLN A 151 -16.03 -3.58 6.38
C GLN A 151 -16.56 -2.17 6.65
N MET A 152 -15.89 -1.13 6.14
CA MET A 152 -16.34 0.26 6.25
C MET A 152 -17.73 0.46 5.64
N LEU A 153 -17.99 -0.12 4.46
CA LEU A 153 -19.30 -0.08 3.80
C LEU A 153 -20.38 -0.78 4.63
N GLN A 154 -20.09 -1.93 5.22
CA GLN A 154 -21.01 -2.66 6.09
C GLN A 154 -21.36 -1.86 7.35
N ASP A 155 -20.41 -1.11 7.88
CA ASP A 155 -20.56 -0.29 9.08
C ASP A 155 -21.09 1.13 8.78
N GLY A 156 -21.37 1.45 7.52
CA GLY A 156 -21.85 2.77 7.10
C GLY A 156 -20.88 3.91 7.40
N LYS A 157 -19.59 3.65 7.29
CA LYS A 157 -18.54 4.65 7.55
C LYS A 157 -18.32 5.57 6.36
N ASP A 158 -17.71 6.72 6.62
CA ASP A 158 -17.22 7.61 5.58
C ASP A 158 -16.08 6.94 4.80
N ILE A 159 -16.27 6.77 3.50
CA ILE A 159 -15.32 6.15 2.56
C ILE A 159 -14.71 7.18 1.60
N SER A 160 -14.71 8.45 1.96
CA SER A 160 -14.29 9.55 1.06
C SER A 160 -12.87 9.38 0.52
N ILE A 161 -11.95 8.86 1.33
CA ILE A 161 -10.55 8.62 0.92
C ILE A 161 -10.47 7.45 -0.07
N GLU A 162 -11.17 6.35 0.18
CA GLU A 162 -11.20 5.19 -0.70
C GLU A 162 -11.90 5.51 -2.02
N ALA A 163 -12.99 6.28 -1.98
CA ALA A 163 -13.68 6.76 -3.18
C ALA A 163 -12.77 7.66 -4.03
N PHE A 164 -12.04 8.58 -3.39
CA PHE A 164 -11.01 9.38 -4.05
C PHE A 164 -9.94 8.50 -4.71
N LEU A 165 -9.40 7.52 -3.98
CA LEU A 165 -8.39 6.61 -4.51
C LEU A 165 -8.90 5.82 -5.72
N ILE A 166 -10.14 5.29 -5.66
CA ILE A 166 -10.76 4.56 -6.77
C ILE A 166 -10.97 5.48 -7.98
N ALA A 167 -11.41 6.71 -7.77
CA ALA A 167 -11.60 7.69 -8.84
C ALA A 167 -10.28 8.05 -9.54
N VAL A 168 -9.21 8.25 -8.76
CA VAL A 168 -7.87 8.52 -9.30
C VAL A 168 -7.32 7.31 -10.05
N TYR A 169 -7.54 6.10 -9.54
CA TYR A 169 -7.14 4.87 -10.22
C TYR A 169 -7.89 4.68 -11.55
N CYS A 170 -9.19 5.01 -11.58
CA CYS A 170 -9.98 5.05 -12.81
C CYS A 170 -9.33 5.99 -13.85
N LYS A 171 -9.02 7.22 -13.45
CA LYS A 171 -8.37 8.21 -14.29
C LYS A 171 -7.00 7.74 -14.79
N TYR A 172 -6.22 7.09 -13.94
CA TYR A 172 -4.94 6.47 -14.29
C TYR A 172 -5.11 5.42 -15.39
N LEU A 173 -6.08 4.51 -15.27
CA LEU A 173 -6.29 3.42 -16.24
C LEU A 173 -6.87 3.85 -17.57
N ILE A 174 -7.64 4.93 -17.64
CA ILE A 174 -8.24 5.45 -18.88
C ILE A 174 -7.19 6.05 -19.83
N GLY A 175 -5.99 6.27 -19.38
CA GLY A 175 -4.93 6.88 -20.22
C GLY A 175 -4.37 8.12 -19.55
N ALA A 176 -3.79 7.91 -18.39
CA ALA A 176 -3.28 8.98 -17.58
C ALA A 176 -2.19 9.78 -18.27
N ARG A 177 -2.32 11.07 -18.12
CA ARG A 177 -1.24 12.02 -18.32
C ARG A 177 -0.96 12.70 -16.99
N THR A 178 0.27 13.10 -16.78
CA THR A 178 0.60 14.01 -15.69
C THR A 178 -0.09 15.37 -15.92
N GLU A 179 -0.16 16.19 -14.90
CA GLU A 179 -0.64 17.57 -15.05
C GLU A 179 0.20 18.37 -16.06
N SER A 180 1.49 18.03 -16.22
CA SER A 180 2.38 18.60 -17.24
C SER A 180 2.13 18.05 -18.67
N GLY A 181 1.22 17.08 -18.83
CA GLY A 181 0.86 16.49 -20.13
C GLY A 181 1.71 15.30 -20.56
N GLU A 182 2.66 14.84 -19.76
CA GLU A 182 3.45 13.64 -20.05
C GLU A 182 2.59 12.37 -20.01
N ASN A 183 2.79 11.46 -20.95
CA ASN A 183 2.13 10.16 -20.95
C ASN A 183 2.65 9.30 -19.80
N ILE A 184 1.75 8.71 -19.03
CA ILE A 184 2.07 7.75 -17.97
C ILE A 184 2.03 6.33 -18.56
N ALA A 185 3.11 5.59 -18.37
CA ALA A 185 3.16 4.17 -18.70
C ALA A 185 2.36 3.37 -17.66
N ILE A 186 1.28 2.73 -18.10
CA ILE A 186 0.42 1.90 -17.25
C ILE A 186 1.01 0.50 -17.19
N SER A 187 1.24 -0.01 -15.98
CA SER A 187 1.72 -1.36 -15.73
C SER A 187 0.68 -2.17 -14.94
N GLU A 188 -0.20 -2.87 -15.69
CA GLU A 188 -1.31 -3.67 -15.12
C GLU A 188 -1.33 -5.07 -15.73
N PRO A 189 -0.47 -5.98 -15.26
CA PRO A 189 -0.36 -7.33 -15.82
C PRO A 189 -1.61 -8.18 -15.60
N HIS A 190 -2.40 -7.89 -14.55
CA HIS A 190 -3.59 -8.66 -14.19
C HIS A 190 -4.91 -8.10 -14.76
N ILE A 191 -4.85 -7.05 -15.58
CA ILE A 191 -6.05 -6.53 -16.25
C ILE A 191 -6.59 -7.52 -17.28
N THR A 192 -7.83 -7.96 -17.10
CA THR A 192 -8.48 -8.92 -18.02
C THR A 192 -9.04 -8.22 -19.24
N PRO A 193 -9.36 -8.96 -20.34
CA PRO A 193 -10.10 -8.41 -21.46
C PRO A 193 -11.47 -7.84 -21.09
N ALA A 194 -12.15 -8.42 -20.09
CA ALA A 194 -13.40 -7.93 -19.53
C ALA A 194 -13.22 -6.58 -18.85
N ASP A 195 -12.20 -6.46 -17.98
CA ASP A 195 -11.88 -5.19 -17.31
C ASP A 195 -11.54 -4.10 -18.34
N ARG A 196 -10.75 -4.41 -19.36
CA ARG A 196 -10.41 -3.45 -20.45
C ARG A 196 -11.65 -2.91 -21.13
N LYS A 197 -12.65 -3.76 -21.39
CA LYS A 197 -13.92 -3.35 -22.00
C LYS A 197 -14.68 -2.38 -21.08
N LEU A 198 -14.75 -2.66 -19.79
CA LEU A 198 -15.42 -1.79 -18.81
C LEU A 198 -14.70 -0.43 -18.69
N ILE A 199 -13.36 -0.44 -18.63
CA ILE A 199 -12.55 0.77 -18.56
C ILE A 199 -12.70 1.64 -19.82
N SER A 200 -12.65 1.02 -21.01
CA SER A 200 -12.76 1.74 -22.28
C SER A 200 -14.15 2.33 -22.54
N GLY A 201 -15.19 1.83 -21.86
CA GLY A 201 -16.53 2.39 -21.90
C GLY A 201 -16.65 3.80 -21.31
N GLY A 202 -15.66 4.23 -20.51
CA GLY A 202 -15.55 5.59 -19.98
C GLY A 202 -16.58 5.98 -18.91
N SER A 203 -17.46 5.05 -18.54
CA SER A 203 -18.47 5.29 -17.49
C SER A 203 -17.90 4.95 -16.11
N PRO A 204 -17.96 5.86 -15.12
CA PRO A 204 -17.59 5.53 -13.74
C PRO A 204 -18.33 4.31 -13.16
N ALA A 205 -19.62 4.16 -13.47
CA ALA A 205 -20.43 3.03 -13.02
C ALA A 205 -19.95 1.69 -13.63
N GLU A 206 -19.48 1.69 -14.88
CA GLU A 206 -18.86 0.50 -15.49
C GLU A 206 -17.49 0.21 -14.88
N PHE A 207 -16.71 1.23 -14.59
CA PHE A 207 -15.43 1.09 -13.90
C PHE A 207 -15.55 0.40 -12.56
N LEU A 208 -16.59 0.70 -11.77
CA LEU A 208 -16.82 0.06 -10.47
C LEU A 208 -17.13 -1.46 -10.56
N LYS A 209 -17.30 -2.00 -11.76
CA LYS A 209 -17.53 -3.43 -12.01
C LYS A 209 -16.26 -4.20 -12.41
N ILE A 210 -15.10 -3.55 -12.50
CA ILE A 210 -13.85 -4.24 -12.78
C ILE A 210 -13.46 -5.20 -11.64
N SER A 211 -12.59 -6.15 -11.92
CA SER A 211 -12.25 -7.29 -11.06
C SER A 211 -12.06 -6.99 -9.57
N PRO A 212 -11.29 -5.98 -9.14
CA PRO A 212 -11.09 -5.76 -7.71
C PRO A 212 -12.32 -5.21 -6.99
N PHE A 213 -13.25 -4.52 -7.70
CA PHE A 213 -14.37 -3.80 -7.09
C PHE A 213 -15.72 -4.51 -7.22
N VAL A 214 -15.86 -5.43 -8.17
CA VAL A 214 -17.15 -6.09 -8.45
C VAL A 214 -17.76 -6.77 -7.22
N SER A 215 -16.93 -7.31 -6.34
CA SER A 215 -17.37 -7.98 -5.11
C SER A 215 -17.92 -7.02 -4.04
N LEU A 216 -17.64 -5.74 -4.15
CA LEU A 216 -18.11 -4.70 -3.23
C LEU A 216 -19.53 -4.22 -3.57
N GLY A 217 -19.96 -4.40 -4.83
CA GLY A 217 -21.26 -3.92 -5.28
C GLY A 217 -21.41 -2.40 -5.18
N LEU A 218 -20.30 -1.66 -5.44
CA LEU A 218 -20.25 -0.19 -5.27
C LEU A 218 -21.26 0.54 -6.15
N ASP A 219 -21.68 -0.05 -7.26
CA ASP A 219 -22.70 0.45 -8.16
C ASP A 219 -24.10 0.57 -7.50
N LYS A 220 -24.29 -0.04 -6.34
CA LYS A 220 -25.55 -0.02 -5.58
C LYS A 220 -25.60 1.06 -4.50
N TYR A 221 -24.46 1.68 -4.19
CA TYR A 221 -24.40 2.77 -3.23
C TYR A 221 -24.74 4.10 -3.92
N PRO A 222 -25.64 4.92 -3.34
CA PRO A 222 -25.97 6.22 -3.92
C PRO A 222 -24.71 7.11 -3.90
N VAL A 223 -24.52 7.84 -5.01
CA VAL A 223 -23.48 8.87 -5.16
C VAL A 223 -23.89 10.11 -4.38
#